data_2be650ddf5064eba660f8d6b0b645909
#
_entry.id   2be650ddf5064eba660f8d6b0b645909
#
_cell.length_a   1.000
_cell.length_b   1.000
_cell.length_c   1.000
_cell.angle_alpha   90.00
_cell.angle_beta   90.00
_cell.angle_gamma   90.00
#
_symmetry.space_group_name_H-M   'P 1'
#
loop_
_entity.id
_entity.type
_entity.pdbx_description
1 polymer ?
#
loop_
_entity_poly.entity_id
_entity_poly.type
_entity_poly.pdbx_seq_one_letter_code
_entity_poly.pdbx_strand_id
1 'polypeptide(L)'
;MASTFSSRLKIELIGDGEQAGSWGTTTNNNFNQSIEQSIAGVLTIATSGTGTTTLTTGNGPQAQADNQARQAALRFTSSEASHTVQYPAVEKLYLLINGSSTCTFTHRLGASGNTITLLPSKTKFVATDGTSWYELKIEPAYIEKTTTYTAVAGDNIFADTSGGAFTITLPSSPSQGDEVSFIDAEGSFDTNNLTVEPGSEKIMANTAGDEMVVDTNGA
;
A
#
# COMPACT_ATOMS: atom_id res chain seq x y z
N MET A 1 15.88 28.97 -28.08
CA MET A 1 14.48 28.83 -27.66
C MET A 1 14.51 28.58 -26.17
N ALA A 2 13.66 29.25 -25.35
CA ALA A 2 13.73 29.12 -23.90
C ALA A 2 13.40 27.68 -23.44
N SER A 3 14.11 27.20 -22.40
CA SER A 3 13.81 25.91 -21.76
C SER A 3 12.34 25.82 -21.34
N THR A 4 11.77 24.67 -21.48
CA THR A 4 10.41 24.33 -21.02
C THR A 4 10.46 23.24 -19.96
N PHE A 5 9.31 22.81 -19.43
CA PHE A 5 9.28 21.79 -18.38
C PHE A 5 8.23 20.73 -18.70
N SER A 6 8.56 19.47 -18.41
CA SER A 6 7.60 18.38 -18.56
C SER A 6 6.40 18.57 -17.61
N SER A 7 5.22 18.14 -18.04
CA SER A 7 3.97 18.43 -17.32
C SER A 7 3.87 17.76 -15.95
N ARG A 8 4.37 16.53 -15.80
CA ARG A 8 4.21 15.71 -14.58
C ARG A 8 5.39 15.87 -13.62
N LEU A 9 6.59 15.57 -14.07
CA LEU A 9 7.80 15.59 -13.22
C LEU A 9 8.53 16.93 -13.22
N LYS A 10 8.09 17.88 -14.04
CA LYS A 10 8.72 19.20 -14.16
C LYS A 10 10.22 19.13 -14.53
N ILE A 11 10.60 18.12 -15.32
CA ILE A 11 11.94 17.96 -15.86
C ILE A 11 12.22 19.13 -16.81
N GLU A 12 13.36 19.75 -16.70
CA GLU A 12 13.75 20.81 -17.61
C GLU A 12 14.09 20.23 -18.99
N LEU A 13 13.37 20.72 -19.99
CA LEU A 13 13.57 20.40 -21.41
C LEU A 13 14.38 21.55 -22.02
N ILE A 14 15.67 21.32 -22.19
CA ILE A 14 16.62 22.33 -22.68
C ILE A 14 16.25 22.72 -24.11
N GLY A 15 16.09 24.02 -24.37
CA GLY A 15 15.82 24.53 -25.71
C GLY A 15 17.05 24.48 -26.62
N ASP A 16 16.82 24.36 -27.92
CA ASP A 16 17.90 24.34 -28.90
C ASP A 16 18.75 25.63 -28.83
N GLY A 17 20.07 25.48 -28.73
CA GLY A 17 21.04 26.57 -28.63
C GLY A 17 21.15 27.21 -27.26
N GLU A 18 20.37 26.73 -26.26
CA GLU A 18 20.49 27.19 -24.89
C GLU A 18 21.57 26.41 -24.12
N GLN A 19 21.98 27.00 -23.01
CA GLN A 19 22.88 26.41 -22.02
C GLN A 19 24.21 25.92 -22.60
N ALA A 20 24.77 26.65 -23.58
CA ALA A 20 26.12 26.39 -24.10
C ALA A 20 27.13 26.36 -22.93
N GLY A 21 27.80 25.22 -22.76
CA GLY A 21 28.74 24.97 -21.66
C GLY A 21 28.11 24.49 -20.33
N SER A 22 26.77 24.51 -20.16
CA SER A 22 26.08 24.08 -18.93
C SER A 22 25.03 22.98 -19.14
N TRP A 23 24.68 22.64 -20.38
CA TRP A 23 23.65 21.64 -20.69
C TRP A 23 23.92 20.27 -20.03
N GLY A 24 25.18 19.87 -19.94
CA GLY A 24 25.53 18.61 -19.27
C GLY A 24 25.21 18.64 -17.77
N THR A 25 25.46 19.77 -17.10
CA THR A 25 25.09 19.96 -15.69
C THR A 25 23.58 19.93 -15.51
N THR A 26 22.81 20.61 -16.35
CA THR A 26 21.34 20.59 -16.31
C THR A 26 20.79 19.18 -16.55
N THR A 27 21.35 18.46 -17.52
CA THR A 27 20.96 17.08 -17.81
C THR A 27 21.23 16.16 -16.63
N ASN A 28 22.43 16.21 -16.04
CA ASN A 28 22.79 15.42 -14.86
C ASN A 28 21.90 15.75 -13.65
N ASN A 29 21.59 17.03 -13.44
CA ASN A 29 20.68 17.45 -12.39
C ASN A 29 19.24 16.97 -12.63
N ASN A 30 18.76 16.95 -13.87
CA ASN A 30 17.48 16.37 -14.21
C ASN A 30 17.44 14.88 -13.86
N PHE A 31 18.47 14.12 -14.15
CA PHE A 31 18.56 12.71 -13.77
C PHE A 31 18.57 12.57 -12.24
N ASN A 32 19.47 13.24 -11.56
CA ASN A 32 19.68 13.09 -10.12
C ASN A 32 18.52 13.69 -9.26
N GLN A 33 18.11 14.92 -9.57
CA GLN A 33 17.14 15.66 -8.74
C GLN A 33 15.69 15.55 -9.23
N SER A 34 15.45 15.07 -10.44
CA SER A 34 14.09 14.94 -10.97
C SER A 34 13.69 13.48 -11.18
N ILE A 35 14.46 12.73 -11.94
CA ILE A 35 14.09 11.36 -12.30
C ILE A 35 14.32 10.41 -11.12
N GLU A 36 15.53 10.44 -10.54
CA GLU A 36 15.87 9.55 -9.41
C GLU A 36 14.95 9.77 -8.22
N GLN A 37 14.67 11.01 -7.82
CA GLN A 37 13.72 11.31 -6.74
C GLN A 37 12.31 10.81 -7.02
N SER A 38 11.86 10.82 -8.28
CA SER A 38 10.52 10.37 -8.64
C SER A 38 10.38 8.85 -8.71
N ILE A 39 11.49 8.12 -8.73
CA ILE A 39 11.53 6.65 -8.80
C ILE A 39 11.96 6.04 -7.45
N ALA A 40 12.98 6.60 -6.81
CA ALA A 40 13.61 6.06 -5.61
C ALA A 40 13.57 7.00 -4.39
N GLY A 41 13.10 8.24 -4.55
CA GLY A 41 13.09 9.23 -3.48
C GLY A 41 12.12 8.88 -2.36
N VAL A 42 12.60 8.94 -1.11
CA VAL A 42 11.79 8.82 0.10
C VAL A 42 11.95 10.09 0.92
N LEU A 43 10.86 10.80 1.17
CA LEU A 43 10.86 12.04 1.94
C LEU A 43 9.97 11.92 3.18
N THR A 44 10.49 12.28 4.34
CA THR A 44 9.68 12.43 5.56
C THR A 44 9.22 13.87 5.71
N ILE A 45 7.92 14.06 5.87
CA ILE A 45 7.27 15.36 6.07
C ILE A 45 6.63 15.35 7.45
N ALA A 46 7.17 16.19 8.35
CA ALA A 46 6.57 16.44 9.65
C ALA A 46 5.47 17.51 9.49
N THR A 47 4.26 17.19 9.92
CA THR A 47 3.14 18.14 9.94
C THR A 47 2.81 18.53 11.37
N SER A 48 2.28 19.73 11.55
CA SER A 48 1.86 20.26 12.85
C SER A 48 0.53 21.00 12.74
N GLY A 49 -0.24 21.00 13.81
CA GLY A 49 -1.58 21.60 13.85
C GLY A 49 -2.61 20.82 13.03
N THR A 50 -3.89 21.09 13.31
CA THR A 50 -5.03 20.57 12.55
C THR A 50 -5.25 21.45 11.33
N GLY A 51 -4.63 21.14 10.21
CA GLY A 51 -4.69 21.99 9.03
C GLY A 51 -4.45 21.25 7.74
N THR A 52 -3.99 21.99 6.74
CA THR A 52 -3.61 21.45 5.44
C THR A 52 -2.15 21.80 5.15
N THR A 53 -1.35 20.79 4.86
CA THR A 53 -0.02 20.96 4.28
C THR A 53 -0.12 20.78 2.77
N THR A 54 0.23 21.82 2.01
CA THR A 54 0.33 21.72 0.55
C THR A 54 1.75 21.32 0.18
N LEU A 55 1.90 20.21 -0.55
CA LEU A 55 3.21 19.74 -1.01
C LEU A 55 3.79 20.72 -2.02
N THR A 56 5.06 21.03 -1.83
CA THR A 56 5.80 21.91 -2.76
C THR A 56 5.98 21.24 -4.11
N THR A 57 5.90 22.05 -5.16
CA THR A 57 6.22 21.65 -6.54
C THR A 57 6.98 22.78 -7.22
N GLY A 58 8.01 22.44 -7.97
CA GLY A 58 8.80 23.43 -8.69
C GLY A 58 9.24 22.90 -10.06
N ASN A 59 9.61 23.81 -10.93
CA ASN A 59 10.12 23.50 -12.26
C ASN A 59 11.63 23.17 -12.19
N GLY A 60 12.05 22.21 -13.01
CA GLY A 60 13.45 21.80 -13.13
C GLY A 60 13.99 21.01 -11.94
N PRO A 61 15.29 20.76 -11.92
CA PRO A 61 15.97 20.08 -10.84
C PRO A 61 15.98 20.95 -9.57
N GLN A 62 15.48 20.41 -8.48
CA GLN A 62 15.39 21.10 -7.19
C GLN A 62 15.61 20.12 -6.03
N ALA A 63 16.00 20.64 -4.86
CA ALA A 63 16.10 19.87 -3.64
C ALA A 63 14.75 19.20 -3.26
N GLN A 64 14.80 18.11 -2.50
CA GLN A 64 13.59 17.37 -2.07
C GLN A 64 12.57 18.25 -1.35
N ALA A 65 13.03 19.17 -0.50
CA ALA A 65 12.16 20.07 0.26
C ALA A 65 11.39 21.05 -0.63
N ASP A 66 11.96 21.45 -1.75
CA ASP A 66 11.35 22.40 -2.69
C ASP A 66 10.48 21.69 -3.75
N ASN A 67 10.53 20.37 -3.79
CA ASN A 67 9.75 19.55 -4.71
C ASN A 67 9.26 18.25 -4.06
N GLN A 68 8.54 18.40 -2.95
CA GLN A 68 8.06 17.30 -2.14
C GLN A 68 7.16 16.34 -2.92
N ALA A 69 6.26 16.90 -3.75
CA ALA A 69 5.31 16.09 -4.53
C ALA A 69 5.99 15.24 -5.63
N ARG A 70 7.27 15.44 -5.92
CA ARG A 70 8.01 14.65 -6.90
C ARG A 70 8.43 13.29 -6.35
N GLN A 71 8.63 13.18 -5.04
CA GLN A 71 9.17 11.96 -4.43
C GLN A 71 8.34 10.72 -4.71
N ALA A 72 9.00 9.55 -4.83
CA ALA A 72 8.33 8.27 -5.03
C ALA A 72 7.57 7.82 -3.78
N ALA A 73 8.19 8.01 -2.61
CA ALA A 73 7.58 7.68 -1.33
C ALA A 73 7.54 8.90 -0.42
N LEU A 74 6.40 9.08 0.24
CA LEU A 74 6.15 10.17 1.18
C LEU A 74 5.75 9.59 2.53
N ARG A 75 6.56 9.85 3.54
CA ARG A 75 6.29 9.47 4.93
C ARG A 75 5.84 10.69 5.70
N PHE A 76 4.66 10.61 6.31
CA PHE A 76 4.08 11.69 7.09
C PHE A 76 4.15 11.37 8.58
N THR A 77 4.50 12.37 9.39
CA THR A 77 4.48 12.28 10.85
C THR A 77 3.72 13.46 11.44
N SER A 78 2.95 13.23 12.50
CA SER A 78 2.21 14.27 13.23
C SER A 78 1.92 13.79 14.64
N SER A 79 1.78 14.73 15.56
CA SER A 79 1.23 14.49 16.92
C SER A 79 -0.29 14.73 16.99
N GLU A 80 -0.88 15.25 15.93
CA GLU A 80 -2.30 15.57 15.87
C GLU A 80 -3.18 14.34 15.63
N ALA A 81 -4.47 14.44 15.89
CA ALA A 81 -5.43 13.36 15.61
C ALA A 81 -5.74 13.25 14.10
N SER A 82 -5.70 14.37 13.37
CA SER A 82 -5.97 14.41 11.92
C SER A 82 -5.20 15.53 11.23
N HIS A 83 -4.84 15.33 9.96
CA HIS A 83 -4.19 16.34 9.13
C HIS A 83 -4.51 16.11 7.65
N THR A 84 -4.66 17.19 6.88
CA THR A 84 -4.86 17.11 5.43
C THR A 84 -3.55 17.37 4.69
N VAL A 85 -3.25 16.57 3.68
CA VAL A 85 -2.13 16.78 2.76
C VAL A 85 -2.67 17.04 1.36
N GLN A 86 -2.32 18.18 0.80
CA GLN A 86 -2.74 18.57 -0.54
C GLN A 86 -1.64 18.33 -1.55
N TYR A 87 -1.98 17.63 -2.63
CA TYR A 87 -1.11 17.27 -3.75
C TYR A 87 -1.41 18.12 -4.99
N PRO A 88 -0.45 18.27 -5.89
CA PRO A 88 -0.74 18.79 -7.22
C PRO A 88 -1.67 17.82 -7.97
N ALA A 89 -2.56 18.39 -8.78
CA ALA A 89 -3.48 17.62 -9.62
C ALA A 89 -2.76 17.13 -10.89
N VAL A 90 -1.87 16.14 -10.75
CA VAL A 90 -1.09 15.55 -11.85
C VAL A 90 -1.06 14.02 -11.72
N GLU A 91 -0.89 13.35 -12.85
CA GLU A 91 -0.73 11.90 -12.89
C GLU A 91 0.58 11.47 -12.24
N LYS A 92 0.50 10.58 -11.24
CA LYS A 92 1.69 10.05 -10.55
C LYS A 92 1.37 8.82 -9.70
N LEU A 93 2.39 8.00 -9.46
CA LEU A 93 2.39 6.93 -8.47
C LEU A 93 3.05 7.41 -7.17
N TYR A 94 2.49 7.00 -6.03
CA TYR A 94 3.04 7.29 -4.71
C TYR A 94 2.99 6.06 -3.79
N LEU A 95 4.04 5.88 -3.02
CA LEU A 95 4.00 5.10 -1.79
C LEU A 95 3.74 6.07 -0.63
N LEU A 96 2.58 6.01 -0.01
CA LEU A 96 2.19 6.85 1.12
C LEU A 96 2.38 6.09 2.42
N ILE A 97 3.16 6.63 3.35
CA ILE A 97 3.50 6.00 4.63
C ILE A 97 3.04 6.91 5.76
N ASN A 98 2.15 6.43 6.60
CA ASN A 98 1.78 7.11 7.84
C ASN A 98 2.70 6.63 8.97
N GLY A 99 3.65 7.46 9.33
CA GLY A 99 4.59 7.21 10.43
C GLY A 99 4.08 7.67 11.80
N SER A 100 2.84 8.17 11.89
CA SER A 100 2.18 8.53 13.15
C SER A 100 1.35 7.36 13.68
N SER A 101 1.37 7.14 14.97
CA SER A 101 0.53 6.15 15.66
C SER A 101 -0.88 6.67 16.00
N THR A 102 -1.12 7.96 15.85
CA THR A 102 -2.38 8.63 16.27
C THR A 102 -3.06 9.39 15.15
N CYS A 103 -2.31 10.00 14.23
CA CYS A 103 -2.86 10.87 13.21
C CYS A 103 -3.47 10.10 12.04
N THR A 104 -4.68 10.46 11.65
CA THR A 104 -5.27 10.07 10.37
C THR A 104 -4.97 11.14 9.33
N PHE A 105 -4.31 10.77 8.22
CA PHE A 105 -4.06 11.68 7.12
C PHE A 105 -5.13 11.58 6.05
N THR A 106 -5.64 12.73 5.60
CA THR A 106 -6.49 12.84 4.42
C THR A 106 -5.65 13.42 3.28
N HIS A 107 -5.38 12.62 2.24
CA HIS A 107 -4.65 13.06 1.05
C HIS A 107 -5.63 13.55 0.00
N ARG A 108 -5.46 14.78 -0.49
CA ARG A 108 -6.38 15.47 -1.40
C ARG A 108 -5.66 15.97 -2.66
N LEU A 109 -6.27 15.81 -3.82
CA LEU A 109 -5.79 16.35 -5.09
C LEU A 109 -6.26 17.80 -5.28
N GLY A 110 -5.33 18.72 -5.49
CA GLY A 110 -5.67 20.14 -5.61
C GLY A 110 -6.39 20.70 -4.38
N ALA A 111 -7.04 21.84 -4.53
CA ALA A 111 -7.72 22.53 -3.43
C ALA A 111 -9.07 21.86 -3.04
N SER A 112 -9.72 21.18 -3.97
CA SER A 112 -11.08 20.62 -3.82
C SER A 112 -11.28 19.26 -4.48
N GLY A 113 -10.18 18.58 -4.84
CA GLY A 113 -10.24 17.28 -5.52
C GLY A 113 -10.56 16.12 -4.59
N ASN A 114 -10.65 14.93 -5.18
CA ASN A 114 -10.92 13.69 -4.47
C ASN A 114 -9.88 13.39 -3.39
N THR A 115 -10.31 12.68 -2.37
CA THR A 115 -9.49 12.35 -1.20
C THR A 115 -9.31 10.85 -1.04
N ILE A 116 -8.20 10.48 -0.40
CA ILE A 116 -7.96 9.14 0.12
C ILE A 116 -7.47 9.25 1.56
N THR A 117 -7.94 8.36 2.43
CA THR A 117 -7.60 8.36 3.85
C THR A 117 -6.50 7.34 4.13
N LEU A 118 -5.51 7.75 4.92
CA LEU A 118 -4.42 6.90 5.41
C LEU A 118 -4.45 6.85 6.94
N LEU A 119 -4.91 5.74 7.48
CA LEU A 119 -5.03 5.53 8.93
C LEU A 119 -3.66 5.48 9.62
N PRO A 120 -3.60 5.66 10.95
CA PRO A 120 -2.37 5.57 11.72
C PRO A 120 -1.58 4.28 11.45
N SER A 121 -0.25 4.40 11.33
CA SER A 121 0.68 3.28 11.11
C SER A 121 0.41 2.43 9.87
N LYS A 122 -0.34 2.96 8.87
CA LYS A 122 -0.63 2.27 7.62
C LYS A 122 0.18 2.82 6.45
N THR A 123 0.30 1.98 5.44
CA THR A 123 0.97 2.32 4.17
C THR A 123 0.00 2.01 3.04
N LYS A 124 -0.01 2.86 2.00
CA LYS A 124 -0.77 2.65 0.77
C LYS A 124 0.09 2.89 -0.45
N PHE A 125 -0.03 2.02 -1.45
CA PHE A 125 0.48 2.28 -2.78
C PHE A 125 -0.68 2.79 -3.65
N VAL A 126 -0.53 3.99 -4.21
CA VAL A 126 -1.62 4.67 -4.91
C VAL A 126 -1.16 5.28 -6.23
N ALA A 127 -2.08 5.39 -7.16
CA ALA A 127 -1.94 6.18 -8.37
C ALA A 127 -2.92 7.35 -8.34
N THR A 128 -2.61 8.41 -9.05
CA THR A 128 -3.56 9.48 -9.38
C THR A 128 -3.48 9.83 -10.85
N ASP A 129 -4.64 10.10 -11.46
CA ASP A 129 -4.77 10.67 -12.79
C ASP A 129 -4.85 12.21 -12.80
N GLY A 130 -4.63 12.83 -11.64
CA GLY A 130 -4.82 14.27 -11.41
C GLY A 130 -6.21 14.65 -10.96
N THR A 131 -7.18 13.75 -11.02
CA THR A 131 -8.58 13.96 -10.62
C THR A 131 -8.99 13.01 -9.50
N SER A 132 -8.62 11.75 -9.61
CA SER A 132 -8.99 10.66 -8.71
C SER A 132 -7.77 9.93 -8.16
N TRP A 133 -7.96 9.30 -7.00
CA TRP A 133 -7.02 8.36 -6.41
C TRP A 133 -7.43 6.93 -6.74
N TYR A 134 -6.44 6.11 -7.05
CA TYR A 134 -6.56 4.67 -7.28
C TYR A 134 -5.62 3.95 -6.31
N GLU A 135 -6.17 3.20 -5.38
CA GLU A 135 -5.38 2.38 -4.46
C GLU A 135 -5.06 1.05 -5.11
N LEU A 136 -3.78 0.67 -5.14
CA LEU A 136 -3.38 -0.68 -5.50
C LEU A 136 -3.61 -1.57 -4.28
N LYS A 137 -4.66 -2.36 -4.34
CA LYS A 137 -4.93 -3.42 -3.38
C LYS A 137 -4.35 -4.71 -3.91
N ILE A 138 -3.57 -5.38 -3.10
CA ILE A 138 -3.23 -6.78 -3.34
C ILE A 138 -4.39 -7.57 -2.73
N GLU A 139 -5.35 -7.94 -3.57
CA GLU A 139 -6.45 -8.82 -3.15
C GLU A 139 -5.83 -10.19 -2.83
N PRO A 140 -6.12 -10.78 -1.67
CA PRO A 140 -5.69 -12.13 -1.39
C PRO A 140 -6.28 -13.08 -2.43
N ALA A 141 -5.43 -13.87 -3.08
CA ALA A 141 -5.89 -14.91 -3.98
C ALA A 141 -6.46 -16.05 -3.14
N TYR A 142 -7.76 -16.35 -3.30
CA TYR A 142 -8.39 -17.50 -2.68
C TYR A 142 -8.30 -18.72 -3.59
N ILE A 143 -8.03 -19.87 -2.98
CA ILE A 143 -8.05 -21.18 -3.64
C ILE A 143 -9.25 -21.97 -3.14
N GLU A 144 -10.05 -22.50 -4.04
CA GLU A 144 -11.18 -23.36 -3.69
C GLU A 144 -10.70 -24.77 -3.32
N LYS A 145 -11.23 -25.31 -2.23
CA LYS A 145 -10.98 -26.68 -1.78
C LYS A 145 -12.30 -27.36 -1.41
N THR A 146 -12.48 -28.52 -2.00
CA THR A 146 -13.64 -29.40 -1.80
C THR A 146 -13.27 -30.72 -1.13
N THR A 147 -11.99 -30.93 -0.82
CA THR A 147 -11.43 -32.15 -0.24
C THR A 147 -10.26 -31.82 0.68
N THR A 148 -9.82 -32.80 1.47
CA THR A 148 -8.67 -32.67 2.38
C THR A 148 -7.47 -32.02 1.70
N TYR A 149 -6.91 -31.02 2.39
CA TYR A 149 -5.82 -30.18 1.88
C TYR A 149 -4.80 -29.88 2.97
N THR A 150 -3.51 -29.93 2.62
CA THR A 150 -2.44 -29.44 3.49
C THR A 150 -2.09 -28.01 3.07
N ALA A 151 -2.39 -27.06 3.95
CA ALA A 151 -2.19 -25.65 3.71
C ALA A 151 -0.70 -25.26 3.83
N VAL A 152 -0.32 -24.22 3.12
CA VAL A 152 0.97 -23.52 3.29
C VAL A 152 0.73 -22.12 3.88
N ALA A 153 1.77 -21.54 4.48
CA ALA A 153 1.67 -20.19 5.03
C ALA A 153 1.29 -19.18 3.92
N GLY A 154 0.31 -18.33 4.19
CA GLY A 154 -0.24 -17.35 3.25
C GLY A 154 -1.43 -17.84 2.43
N ASP A 155 -1.87 -19.08 2.59
CA ASP A 155 -3.05 -19.58 1.90
C ASP A 155 -4.32 -18.89 2.38
N ASN A 156 -5.14 -18.48 1.41
CA ASN A 156 -6.53 -18.07 1.62
C ASN A 156 -7.44 -19.08 0.93
N ILE A 157 -8.29 -19.75 1.68
CA ILE A 157 -9.02 -20.93 1.23
C ILE A 157 -10.52 -20.65 1.23
N PHE A 158 -11.19 -20.84 0.09
CA PHE A 158 -12.62 -21.08 0.02
C PHE A 158 -12.86 -22.57 0.25
N ALA A 159 -13.31 -22.93 1.44
CA ALA A 159 -13.59 -24.31 1.79
C ALA A 159 -15.07 -24.62 1.47
N ASP A 160 -15.29 -25.45 0.47
CA ASP A 160 -16.61 -25.93 0.09
C ASP A 160 -16.82 -27.34 0.64
N THR A 161 -17.59 -27.45 1.72
CA THR A 161 -18.00 -28.73 2.35
C THR A 161 -19.37 -29.20 1.89
N SER A 162 -20.00 -28.59 0.87
CA SER A 162 -21.32 -29.00 0.40
C SER A 162 -21.38 -30.47 -0.07
N GLY A 163 -20.24 -30.97 -0.59
CA GLY A 163 -20.08 -32.37 -0.99
C GLY A 163 -19.72 -33.34 0.13
N GLY A 164 -19.42 -32.86 1.35
CA GLY A 164 -19.05 -33.67 2.51
C GLY A 164 -17.96 -32.98 3.36
N ALA A 165 -17.88 -33.35 4.63
CA ALA A 165 -16.87 -32.89 5.56
C ALA A 165 -15.45 -33.25 5.10
N PHE A 166 -14.47 -32.36 5.31
CA PHE A 166 -13.07 -32.65 5.04
C PHE A 166 -12.14 -31.92 6.01
N THR A 167 -10.83 -32.16 5.89
CA THR A 167 -9.82 -31.63 6.80
C THR A 167 -8.85 -30.69 6.06
N ILE A 168 -8.55 -29.55 6.65
CA ILE A 168 -7.40 -28.71 6.32
C ILE A 168 -6.31 -28.96 7.37
N THR A 169 -5.15 -29.46 6.94
CA THR A 169 -3.98 -29.63 7.80
C THR A 169 -3.14 -28.35 7.72
N LEU A 170 -2.82 -27.74 8.87
CA LEU A 170 -1.99 -26.55 8.95
C LEU A 170 -0.49 -26.86 8.65
N PRO A 171 0.33 -25.86 8.29
CA PRO A 171 1.76 -26.02 8.08
C PRO A 171 2.45 -26.65 9.29
N SER A 172 3.34 -27.62 9.07
CA SER A 172 3.99 -28.41 10.14
C SER A 172 5.11 -27.69 10.89
N SER A 173 5.54 -26.52 10.44
CA SER A 173 6.62 -25.74 11.05
C SER A 173 6.33 -24.24 10.88
N PRO A 174 5.27 -23.73 11.53
CA PRO A 174 4.87 -22.34 11.37
C PRO A 174 5.88 -21.40 12.02
N SER A 175 6.12 -20.26 11.39
CA SER A 175 6.88 -19.13 11.93
C SER A 175 5.94 -18.07 12.50
N GLN A 176 6.46 -17.26 13.42
CA GLN A 176 5.66 -16.15 13.95
C GLN A 176 5.26 -15.18 12.83
N GLY A 177 3.97 -14.98 12.64
CA GLY A 177 3.39 -14.14 11.60
C GLY A 177 2.88 -14.89 10.38
N ASP A 178 3.05 -16.23 10.33
CA ASP A 178 2.40 -17.06 9.34
C ASP A 178 0.89 -17.09 9.58
N GLU A 179 0.13 -17.02 8.50
CA GLU A 179 -1.33 -16.97 8.52
C GLU A 179 -1.88 -17.95 7.48
N VAL A 180 -2.94 -18.64 7.84
CA VAL A 180 -3.81 -19.40 6.93
C VAL A 180 -5.24 -18.95 7.21
N SER A 181 -5.94 -18.50 6.19
CA SER A 181 -7.34 -18.11 6.32
C SER A 181 -8.25 -19.05 5.54
N PHE A 182 -9.45 -19.27 6.05
CA PHE A 182 -10.48 -20.03 5.33
C PHE A 182 -11.85 -19.40 5.53
N ILE A 183 -12.68 -19.55 4.50
CA ILE A 183 -14.06 -19.02 4.45
C ILE A 183 -14.95 -20.18 4.02
N ASP A 184 -16.12 -20.30 4.65
CA ASP A 184 -17.18 -21.19 4.20
C ASP A 184 -17.71 -20.71 2.84
N ALA A 185 -17.39 -21.43 1.78
CA ALA A 185 -17.73 -21.02 0.43
C ALA A 185 -19.24 -21.10 0.13
N GLU A 186 -19.90 -22.11 0.69
CA GLU A 186 -21.30 -22.45 0.38
C GLU A 186 -22.23 -22.38 1.61
N GLY A 187 -21.72 -21.92 2.76
CA GLY A 187 -22.52 -21.87 4.00
C GLY A 187 -22.90 -23.27 4.51
N SER A 188 -21.99 -24.23 4.37
CA SER A 188 -22.31 -25.65 4.61
C SER A 188 -21.60 -26.27 5.82
N PHE A 189 -20.83 -25.49 6.59
CA PHE A 189 -20.08 -26.00 7.75
C PHE A 189 -20.98 -26.52 8.88
N ASP A 190 -22.20 -26.01 8.99
CA ASP A 190 -23.21 -26.50 9.95
C ASP A 190 -23.79 -27.89 9.60
N THR A 191 -23.68 -28.31 8.35
CA THR A 191 -24.15 -29.59 7.84
C THR A 191 -23.00 -30.57 7.66
N ASN A 192 -21.89 -30.11 7.12
CA ASN A 192 -20.67 -30.86 6.86
C ASN A 192 -19.49 -30.11 7.42
N ASN A 193 -19.01 -30.48 8.58
CA ASN A 193 -18.01 -29.72 9.31
C ASN A 193 -16.67 -29.62 8.55
N LEU A 194 -16.02 -28.48 8.68
CA LEU A 194 -14.61 -28.31 8.33
C LEU A 194 -13.77 -28.65 9.57
N THR A 195 -12.84 -29.58 9.44
CA THR A 195 -11.84 -29.88 10.47
C THR A 195 -10.54 -29.15 10.15
N VAL A 196 -9.95 -28.48 11.13
CA VAL A 196 -8.61 -27.87 11.02
C VAL A 196 -7.66 -28.64 11.93
N GLU A 197 -6.69 -29.31 11.31
CA GLU A 197 -5.71 -30.15 12.00
C GLU A 197 -4.36 -29.41 12.12
N PRO A 198 -3.81 -29.22 13.33
CA PRO A 198 -2.57 -28.52 13.53
C PRO A 198 -1.31 -29.40 13.35
N GLY A 199 -1.47 -30.67 13.03
CA GLY A 199 -0.37 -31.63 13.02
C GLY A 199 0.22 -31.83 14.42
N SER A 200 1.50 -31.53 14.60
CA SER A 200 2.18 -31.63 15.91
C SER A 200 2.08 -30.35 16.76
N GLU A 201 1.49 -29.28 16.21
CA GLU A 201 1.39 -27.98 16.86
C GLU A 201 0.14 -27.84 17.70
N LYS A 202 -0.12 -26.65 18.24
CA LYS A 202 -1.29 -26.34 19.07
C LYS A 202 -2.15 -25.28 18.42
N ILE A 203 -3.46 -25.48 18.42
CA ILE A 203 -4.44 -24.44 18.11
C ILE A 203 -5.00 -23.90 19.43
N MET A 204 -5.05 -22.56 19.58
CA MET A 204 -5.69 -21.87 20.71
C MET A 204 -5.20 -22.36 22.10
N ALA A 205 -3.93 -22.72 22.21
CA ALA A 205 -3.30 -23.26 23.44
C ALA A 205 -3.83 -24.63 23.91
N ASN A 206 -4.55 -25.38 23.07
CA ASN A 206 -4.95 -26.76 23.32
C ASN A 206 -3.74 -27.71 23.39
N THR A 207 -3.97 -29.00 23.60
CA THR A 207 -2.94 -30.03 23.52
C THR A 207 -2.36 -30.10 22.08
N ALA A 208 -1.10 -30.41 21.94
CA ALA A 208 -0.49 -30.58 20.62
C ALA A 208 -1.21 -31.69 19.84
N GLY A 209 -1.59 -31.44 18.61
CA GLY A 209 -2.35 -32.37 17.77
C GLY A 209 -3.86 -32.32 17.94
N ASP A 210 -4.42 -31.55 18.88
CA ASP A 210 -5.86 -31.38 18.99
C ASP A 210 -6.40 -30.55 17.81
N GLU A 211 -7.33 -31.11 17.08
CA GLU A 211 -8.02 -30.48 15.95
C GLU A 211 -9.05 -29.43 16.41
N MET A 212 -9.34 -28.49 15.53
CA MET A 212 -10.47 -27.57 15.67
C MET A 212 -11.55 -27.93 14.65
N VAL A 213 -12.77 -28.15 15.13
CA VAL A 213 -13.93 -28.39 14.26
C VAL A 213 -14.71 -27.09 14.10
N VAL A 214 -14.96 -26.69 12.87
CA VAL A 214 -15.81 -25.55 12.52
C VAL A 214 -17.15 -26.12 12.05
N ASP A 215 -18.19 -25.97 12.88
CA ASP A 215 -19.50 -26.58 12.76
C ASP A 215 -20.65 -25.57 12.72
N THR A 216 -20.32 -24.30 12.55
CA THR A 216 -21.32 -23.23 12.45
C THR A 216 -21.04 -22.36 11.23
N ASN A 217 -22.11 -21.93 10.54
CA ASN A 217 -21.99 -20.89 9.54
C ASN A 217 -21.54 -19.60 10.25
N GLY A 218 -20.36 -19.10 9.91
CA GLY A 218 -19.86 -17.85 10.46
C GLY A 218 -20.86 -16.72 10.24
N ALA A 219 -21.29 -16.09 11.32
CA ALA A 219 -22.10 -14.88 11.29
C ALA A 219 -21.22 -13.65 11.06
#